data_a941aba8f3c470408c188d2d42e98697
#
_entry.id   a941aba8f3c470408c188d2d42e98697
#
_cell.length_a   1.000
_cell.length_b   1.000
_cell.length_c   1.000
_cell.angle_alpha   90.00
_cell.angle_beta   90.00
_cell.angle_gamma   90.00
#
_symmetry.space_group_name_H-M   'P 1'
#
loop_
_entity.id
_entity.type
_entity.pdbx_description
1 polymer ?
#
loop_
_entity_poly.entity_id
_entity_poly.type
_entity_poly.pdbx_seq_one_letter_code
_entity_poly.pdbx_strand_id
1 'polypeptide(L)'
;MPLLSATASSWKHLYALYKLAELGASRRTVKVSTEYFADKMSLSQQTASRYLIQLEKKGWLKRNITPDGCLVKVTDTGQQELKQLYSNLRLIFEAAYPPSVTLEGVLFSGLGEGAYYVSKEGYRKQFIEKLGFDPYPGTLNIKLTTDYDIKTRTELEAYPAVELKGFQNETRSFGAAKCYPAIINNKVKGAILTAMRTHYDSSVIEIIAPICIRTHLKLKDGQKVKVEVLTLP
;
A
#
# COMPACT_ATOMS: atom_id res chain seq x y z
N MET A 1 -27.59 7.47 -5.09
CA MET A 1 -27.59 6.05 -5.50
C MET A 1 -27.72 5.19 -4.27
N PRO A 2 -28.63 4.22 -4.21
CA PRO A 2 -28.85 3.45 -3.00
C PRO A 2 -27.62 2.59 -2.71
N LEU A 3 -27.02 2.79 -1.54
CA LEU A 3 -26.08 1.87 -0.92
C LEU A 3 -26.77 0.49 -0.87
N LEU A 4 -26.10 -0.52 -1.42
CA LEU A 4 -26.53 -1.90 -1.41
C LEU A 4 -27.20 -2.28 -0.08
N SER A 5 -28.48 -2.59 -0.12
CA SER A 5 -29.15 -3.34 0.94
C SER A 5 -28.67 -4.80 0.89
N ALA A 6 -27.37 -4.97 1.08
CA ALA A 6 -26.77 -6.29 1.19
C ALA A 6 -27.19 -6.86 2.55
N THR A 7 -28.08 -7.83 2.57
CA THR A 7 -28.37 -8.63 3.76
C THR A 7 -27.06 -9.23 4.29
N ALA A 8 -26.97 -9.50 5.60
CA ALA A 8 -25.80 -10.13 6.24
C ALA A 8 -25.34 -11.43 5.52
N SER A 9 -26.27 -12.11 4.84
CA SER A 9 -26.03 -13.27 3.98
C SER A 9 -25.20 -12.92 2.72
N SER A 10 -25.36 -11.73 2.16
CA SER A 10 -24.66 -11.31 0.93
C SER A 10 -23.15 -11.10 1.17
N TRP A 11 -22.77 -10.54 2.32
CA TRP A 11 -21.38 -10.34 2.69
C TRP A 11 -20.59 -11.64 2.84
N LYS A 12 -21.23 -12.68 3.41
CA LYS A 12 -20.59 -13.99 3.56
C LYS A 12 -20.29 -14.65 2.21
N HIS A 13 -21.19 -14.48 1.23
CA HIS A 13 -20.98 -14.98 -0.13
C HIS A 13 -19.86 -14.19 -0.85
N LEU A 14 -19.83 -12.87 -0.68
CA LEU A 14 -18.82 -12.04 -1.27
C LEU A 14 -17.43 -12.35 -0.68
N TYR A 15 -17.36 -12.61 0.63
CA TYR A 15 -16.11 -13.06 1.27
C TYR A 15 -15.68 -14.44 0.75
N ALA A 16 -16.62 -15.38 0.59
CA ALA A 16 -16.32 -16.69 0.00
C ALA A 16 -15.80 -16.57 -1.45
N LEU A 17 -16.42 -15.69 -2.24
CA LEU A 17 -15.99 -15.40 -3.61
C LEU A 17 -14.57 -14.79 -3.64
N TYR A 18 -14.29 -13.85 -2.74
CA TYR A 18 -12.97 -13.25 -2.55
C TYR A 18 -11.91 -14.32 -2.23
N LYS A 19 -12.18 -15.23 -1.30
CA LYS A 19 -11.27 -16.32 -0.96
C LYS A 19 -10.97 -17.25 -2.15
N LEU A 20 -11.96 -17.53 -2.99
CA LEU A 20 -11.73 -18.28 -4.23
C LEU A 20 -10.88 -17.49 -5.24
N ALA A 21 -11.08 -16.18 -5.31
CA ALA A 21 -10.27 -15.30 -6.16
C ALA A 21 -8.80 -15.25 -5.70
N GLU A 22 -8.53 -15.22 -4.39
CA GLU A 22 -7.17 -15.34 -3.82
C GLU A 22 -6.48 -16.64 -4.24
N LEU A 23 -7.23 -17.75 -4.36
CA LEU A 23 -6.73 -19.03 -4.85
C LEU A 23 -6.48 -19.03 -6.37
N GLY A 24 -6.75 -17.92 -7.06
CA GLY A 24 -6.52 -17.77 -8.49
C GLY A 24 -7.74 -18.08 -9.36
N ALA A 25 -8.92 -18.36 -8.78
CA ALA A 25 -10.13 -18.73 -9.52
C ALA A 25 -10.68 -17.61 -10.43
N SER A 26 -10.26 -16.35 -10.23
CA SER A 26 -10.57 -15.22 -11.12
C SER A 26 -9.81 -15.27 -12.43
N ARG A 27 -8.61 -15.87 -12.45
CA ARG A 27 -7.73 -15.89 -13.64
C ARG A 27 -7.80 -17.20 -14.39
N ARG A 28 -7.96 -18.32 -13.69
CA ARG A 28 -7.97 -19.67 -14.25
C ARG A 28 -8.94 -20.57 -13.50
N THR A 29 -9.26 -21.73 -14.05
CA THR A 29 -9.94 -22.78 -13.31
C THR A 29 -8.98 -23.38 -12.30
N VAL A 30 -9.39 -23.48 -11.03
CA VAL A 30 -8.60 -24.04 -9.94
C VAL A 30 -9.33 -25.25 -9.34
N LYS A 31 -8.57 -26.25 -8.92
CA LYS A 31 -9.10 -27.40 -8.18
C LYS A 31 -9.12 -27.06 -6.70
N VAL A 32 -10.26 -27.21 -6.06
CA VAL A 32 -10.47 -26.92 -4.64
C VAL A 32 -11.23 -28.07 -3.99
N SER A 33 -10.66 -28.64 -2.93
CA SER A 33 -11.44 -29.54 -2.05
C SER A 33 -12.32 -28.71 -1.11
N THR A 34 -13.47 -29.25 -0.73
CA THR A 34 -14.36 -28.58 0.21
C THR A 34 -13.71 -28.39 1.58
N GLU A 35 -12.88 -29.34 2.00
CA GLU A 35 -12.11 -29.29 3.25
C GLU A 35 -11.09 -28.13 3.22
N TYR A 36 -10.26 -28.06 2.18
CA TYR A 36 -9.29 -26.98 2.02
C TYR A 36 -9.97 -25.60 1.99
N PHE A 37 -11.11 -25.50 1.31
CA PHE A 37 -11.86 -24.24 1.26
C PHE A 37 -12.49 -23.89 2.63
N ALA A 38 -12.94 -24.89 3.37
CA ALA A 38 -13.44 -24.73 4.74
C ALA A 38 -12.37 -24.15 5.67
N ASP A 39 -11.16 -24.67 5.60
CA ASP A 39 -10.01 -24.17 6.37
C ASP A 39 -9.71 -22.71 6.03
N LYS A 40 -9.66 -22.36 4.73
CA LYS A 40 -9.42 -20.98 4.27
C LYS A 40 -10.50 -19.99 4.72
N MET A 41 -11.70 -20.49 4.98
CA MET A 41 -12.84 -19.70 5.44
C MET A 41 -13.02 -19.74 6.97
N SER A 42 -12.27 -20.59 7.69
CA SER A 42 -12.47 -20.91 9.11
C SER A 42 -13.92 -21.36 9.39
N LEU A 43 -14.42 -22.28 8.56
CA LEU A 43 -15.79 -22.79 8.61
C LEU A 43 -15.80 -24.32 8.62
N SER A 44 -16.98 -24.91 8.94
CA SER A 44 -17.18 -26.33 8.73
C SER A 44 -17.26 -26.67 7.25
N GLN A 45 -16.81 -27.90 6.89
CA GLN A 45 -16.86 -28.40 5.50
C GLN A 45 -18.27 -28.33 4.90
N GLN A 46 -19.30 -28.63 5.70
CA GLN A 46 -20.69 -28.52 5.26
C GLN A 46 -21.07 -27.09 4.91
N THR A 47 -20.64 -26.10 5.69
CA THR A 47 -20.90 -24.69 5.43
C THR A 47 -20.15 -24.20 4.20
N ALA A 48 -18.90 -24.61 4.03
CA ALA A 48 -18.11 -24.29 2.84
C ALA A 48 -18.73 -24.86 1.57
N SER A 49 -19.18 -26.11 1.59
CA SER A 49 -19.91 -26.75 0.49
C SER A 49 -21.16 -25.96 0.12
N ARG A 50 -21.94 -25.54 1.12
CA ARG A 50 -23.15 -24.74 0.90
C ARG A 50 -22.83 -23.38 0.23
N TYR A 51 -21.74 -22.73 0.61
CA TYR A 51 -21.32 -21.49 -0.06
C TYR A 51 -20.92 -21.71 -1.52
N LEU A 52 -20.19 -22.76 -1.84
CA LEU A 52 -19.90 -23.09 -3.25
C LEU A 52 -21.16 -23.27 -4.09
N ILE A 53 -22.18 -23.99 -3.56
CA ILE A 53 -23.47 -24.18 -4.21
C ILE A 53 -24.21 -22.83 -4.37
N GLN A 54 -24.19 -21.98 -3.34
CA GLN A 54 -24.90 -20.69 -3.38
C GLN A 54 -24.22 -19.70 -4.34
N LEU A 55 -22.89 -19.69 -4.42
CA LEU A 55 -22.14 -18.88 -5.40
C LEU A 55 -22.46 -19.32 -6.82
N GLU A 56 -22.56 -20.61 -7.07
CA GLU A 56 -22.96 -21.15 -8.37
C GLU A 56 -24.41 -20.76 -8.73
N LYS A 57 -25.37 -20.89 -7.80
CA LYS A 57 -26.76 -20.47 -7.98
C LYS A 57 -26.90 -18.97 -8.25
N LYS A 58 -26.01 -18.13 -7.69
CA LYS A 58 -25.95 -16.69 -7.98
C LYS A 58 -25.30 -16.37 -9.34
N GLY A 59 -24.78 -17.37 -10.03
CA GLY A 59 -24.05 -17.19 -11.28
C GLY A 59 -22.64 -16.56 -11.09
N TRP A 60 -22.13 -16.48 -9.86
CA TRP A 60 -20.84 -15.89 -9.56
C TRP A 60 -19.67 -16.88 -9.73
N LEU A 61 -19.98 -18.17 -9.74
CA LEU A 61 -19.02 -19.25 -9.84
C LEU A 61 -19.50 -20.31 -10.86
N LYS A 62 -18.59 -20.81 -11.70
CA LYS A 62 -18.75 -22.07 -12.41
C LYS A 62 -18.07 -23.17 -11.60
N ARG A 63 -18.75 -24.30 -11.46
CA ARG A 63 -18.26 -25.42 -10.68
C ARG A 63 -18.48 -26.75 -11.42
N ASN A 64 -17.42 -27.56 -11.51
CA ASN A 64 -17.48 -28.94 -11.97
C ASN A 64 -17.03 -29.87 -10.86
N ILE A 65 -17.90 -30.78 -10.42
CA ILE A 65 -17.60 -31.76 -9.37
C ILE A 65 -16.68 -32.83 -9.94
N THR A 66 -15.64 -33.15 -9.19
CA THR A 66 -14.69 -34.26 -9.49
C THR A 66 -14.62 -35.20 -8.30
N PRO A 67 -14.16 -36.46 -8.45
CA PRO A 67 -14.03 -37.38 -7.32
C PRO A 67 -13.24 -36.81 -6.13
N ASP A 68 -12.22 -35.97 -6.40
CA ASP A 68 -11.30 -35.44 -5.39
C ASP A 68 -11.55 -33.96 -5.08
N GLY A 69 -12.78 -33.43 -5.25
CA GLY A 69 -13.12 -32.04 -4.99
C GLY A 69 -13.92 -31.40 -6.12
N CYS A 70 -13.70 -30.13 -6.40
CA CYS A 70 -14.34 -29.46 -7.53
C CYS A 70 -13.38 -28.52 -8.26
N LEU A 71 -13.59 -28.40 -9.57
CA LEU A 71 -12.98 -27.37 -10.40
C LEU A 71 -13.85 -26.13 -10.36
N VAL A 72 -13.28 -25.00 -9.96
CA VAL A 72 -14.02 -23.74 -9.79
C VAL A 72 -13.38 -22.64 -10.63
N LYS A 73 -14.23 -21.77 -11.18
CA LYS A 73 -13.81 -20.55 -11.88
C LYS A 73 -14.82 -19.44 -11.57
N VAL A 74 -14.33 -18.28 -11.18
CA VAL A 74 -15.14 -17.08 -11.01
C VAL A 74 -15.64 -16.63 -12.38
N THR A 75 -16.94 -16.37 -12.50
CA THR A 75 -17.60 -15.89 -13.72
C THR A 75 -17.38 -14.38 -13.88
N ASP A 76 -17.73 -13.85 -15.07
CA ASP A 76 -17.72 -12.40 -15.30
C ASP A 76 -18.64 -11.65 -14.33
N THR A 77 -19.82 -12.22 -14.02
CA THR A 77 -20.73 -11.68 -13.00
C THR A 77 -20.06 -11.67 -11.62
N GLY A 78 -19.41 -12.77 -11.22
CA GLY A 78 -18.66 -12.82 -9.96
C GLY A 78 -17.51 -11.82 -9.92
N GLN A 79 -16.80 -11.62 -11.04
CA GLN A 79 -15.76 -10.60 -11.12
C GLN A 79 -16.32 -9.18 -11.00
N GLN A 80 -17.50 -8.91 -11.56
CA GLN A 80 -18.18 -7.62 -11.41
C GLN A 80 -18.52 -7.33 -9.95
N GLU A 81 -18.99 -8.31 -9.19
CA GLU A 81 -19.26 -8.16 -7.74
C GLU A 81 -18.00 -7.81 -6.94
N LEU A 82 -16.89 -8.49 -7.23
CA LEU A 82 -15.61 -8.16 -6.60
C LEU A 82 -15.10 -6.76 -7.00
N LYS A 83 -15.26 -6.37 -8.27
CA LYS A 83 -14.92 -5.02 -8.73
C LYS A 83 -15.80 -3.96 -8.08
N GLN A 84 -17.09 -4.24 -7.88
CA GLN A 84 -17.99 -3.32 -7.19
C GLN A 84 -17.59 -3.13 -5.73
N LEU A 85 -17.22 -4.21 -5.03
CA LEU A 85 -16.69 -4.12 -3.67
C LEU A 85 -15.41 -3.26 -3.64
N TYR A 86 -14.47 -3.52 -4.54
CA TYR A 86 -13.24 -2.74 -4.65
C TYR A 86 -13.53 -1.24 -4.87
N SER A 87 -14.45 -0.92 -5.80
CA SER A 87 -14.83 0.48 -6.07
C SER A 87 -15.48 1.15 -4.86
N ASN A 88 -16.32 0.43 -4.12
CA ASN A 88 -16.95 0.96 -2.90
C ASN A 88 -15.91 1.20 -1.79
N LEU A 89 -15.00 0.24 -1.57
CA LEU A 89 -13.91 0.40 -0.62
C LEU A 89 -12.98 1.55 -1.02
N ARG A 90 -12.67 1.64 -2.30
CA ARG A 90 -11.87 2.73 -2.86
C ARG A 90 -12.54 4.09 -2.56
N LEU A 91 -13.82 4.25 -2.82
CA LEU A 91 -14.54 5.49 -2.51
C LEU A 91 -14.52 5.83 -1.01
N ILE A 92 -14.65 4.84 -0.14
CA ILE A 92 -14.57 5.03 1.31
C ILE A 92 -13.17 5.53 1.72
N PHE A 93 -12.12 4.93 1.18
CA PHE A 93 -10.75 5.30 1.52
C PHE A 93 -10.31 6.59 0.84
N GLU A 94 -10.67 6.81 -0.43
CA GLU A 94 -10.36 8.05 -1.14
C GLU A 94 -11.13 9.26 -0.57
N ALA A 95 -12.34 9.05 -0.06
CA ALA A 95 -13.08 10.11 0.65
C ALA A 95 -12.49 10.42 2.04
N ALA A 96 -11.75 9.50 2.63
CA ALA A 96 -11.12 9.69 3.95
C ALA A 96 -9.82 10.49 3.88
N TYR A 97 -9.17 10.55 2.70
CA TYR A 97 -7.89 11.25 2.53
C TYR A 97 -7.97 12.23 1.36
N PRO A 98 -7.47 13.46 1.51
CA PRO A 98 -7.30 14.36 0.38
C PRO A 98 -6.31 13.71 -0.62
N PRO A 99 -6.41 13.99 -1.94
CA PRO A 99 -5.54 13.37 -2.95
C PRO A 99 -4.06 13.73 -2.75
N SER A 100 -3.79 14.86 -2.14
CA SER A 100 -2.45 15.26 -1.70
C SER A 100 -2.53 16.16 -0.47
N VAL A 101 -1.44 16.21 0.29
CA VAL A 101 -1.23 17.20 1.36
C VAL A 101 0.07 17.93 1.12
N THR A 102 0.10 19.23 1.47
CA THR A 102 1.29 20.05 1.31
C THR A 102 1.96 20.25 2.66
N LEU A 103 3.28 20.06 2.70
CA LEU A 103 4.16 20.40 3.81
C LEU A 103 5.14 21.46 3.36
N GLU A 104 5.39 22.45 4.21
CA GLU A 104 6.41 23.46 3.99
C GLU A 104 7.40 23.50 5.14
N GLY A 105 8.68 23.66 4.81
CA GLY A 105 9.71 23.74 5.82
C GLY A 105 10.99 24.35 5.29
N VAL A 106 12.00 24.38 6.11
CA VAL A 106 13.30 24.98 5.83
C VAL A 106 14.34 23.91 5.63
N LEU A 107 15.07 24.00 4.52
CA LEU A 107 16.17 23.10 4.18
C LEU A 107 17.30 23.23 5.17
N PHE A 108 17.87 22.13 5.62
CA PHE A 108 19.07 22.09 6.44
C PHE A 108 19.97 20.91 6.06
N SER A 109 21.26 21.01 6.40
CA SER A 109 22.21 19.92 6.24
C SER A 109 22.14 19.00 7.45
N GLY A 110 21.75 17.74 7.22
CA GLY A 110 21.70 16.71 8.27
C GLY A 110 23.05 16.08 8.57
N LEU A 111 23.05 15.05 9.40
CA LEU A 111 24.27 14.34 9.86
C LEU A 111 24.94 13.47 8.79
N GLY A 112 24.34 13.36 7.59
CA GLY A 112 24.90 12.56 6.48
C GLY A 112 24.58 11.06 6.55
N GLU A 113 23.88 10.60 7.57
CA GLU A 113 23.54 9.18 7.75
C GLU A 113 22.58 8.64 6.67
N GLY A 114 21.75 9.52 6.09
CA GLY A 114 20.82 9.15 5.03
C GLY A 114 21.49 8.48 3.84
N ALA A 115 22.68 8.93 3.45
CA ALA A 115 23.46 8.34 2.37
C ALA A 115 23.82 6.87 2.65
N TYR A 116 24.18 6.56 3.88
CA TYR A 116 24.50 5.20 4.29
C TYR A 116 23.29 4.26 4.18
N TYR A 117 22.13 4.67 4.69
CA TYR A 117 20.95 3.82 4.70
C TYR A 117 20.33 3.66 3.30
N VAL A 118 20.20 4.75 2.56
CA VAL A 118 19.62 4.75 1.21
C VAL A 118 20.42 3.89 0.24
N SER A 119 21.76 3.84 0.40
CA SER A 119 22.65 3.04 -0.45
C SER A 119 22.65 1.53 -0.12
N LYS A 120 21.99 1.08 0.97
CA LYS A 120 21.95 -0.35 1.29
C LYS A 120 21.15 -1.13 0.27
N GLU A 121 21.74 -2.19 -0.25
CA GLU A 121 21.15 -3.00 -1.34
C GLU A 121 19.75 -3.52 -0.99
N GLY A 122 19.52 -3.94 0.27
CA GLY A 122 18.22 -4.43 0.74
C GLY A 122 17.11 -3.38 0.72
N TYR A 123 17.44 -2.08 0.88
CA TYR A 123 16.49 -0.99 0.67
C TYR A 123 16.43 -0.56 -0.79
N ARG A 124 17.59 -0.41 -1.45
CA ARG A 124 17.69 0.06 -2.84
C ARG A 124 16.85 -0.78 -3.80
N LYS A 125 16.90 -2.11 -3.69
CA LYS A 125 16.04 -3.02 -4.47
C LYS A 125 14.56 -2.72 -4.25
N GLN A 126 14.15 -2.50 -3.00
CA GLN A 126 12.76 -2.18 -2.68
C GLN A 126 12.33 -0.79 -3.16
N PHE A 127 13.22 0.21 -3.14
CA PHE A 127 12.92 1.52 -3.72
C PHE A 127 12.66 1.40 -5.23
N ILE A 128 13.52 0.69 -5.96
CA ILE A 128 13.36 0.49 -7.41
C ILE A 128 12.06 -0.25 -7.71
N GLU A 129 11.80 -1.34 -6.99
CA GLU A 129 10.61 -2.17 -7.21
C GLU A 129 9.29 -1.44 -6.87
N LYS A 130 9.27 -0.71 -5.76
CA LYS A 130 8.03 -0.18 -5.19
C LYS A 130 7.79 1.31 -5.48
N LEU A 131 8.83 2.11 -5.63
CA LEU A 131 8.74 3.53 -5.96
C LEU A 131 9.06 3.82 -7.42
N GLY A 132 9.61 2.83 -8.15
CA GLY A 132 9.93 2.97 -9.58
C GLY A 132 11.18 3.78 -9.88
N PHE A 133 12.03 4.06 -8.88
CA PHE A 133 13.30 4.76 -9.10
C PHE A 133 14.43 4.26 -8.19
N ASP A 134 15.65 4.40 -8.69
CA ASP A 134 16.89 4.20 -7.93
C ASP A 134 17.26 5.52 -7.24
N PRO A 135 17.26 5.61 -5.91
CA PRO A 135 17.47 6.88 -5.24
C PRO A 135 18.94 7.33 -5.32
N TYR A 136 19.14 8.64 -5.48
CA TYR A 136 20.42 9.27 -5.20
C TYR A 136 20.88 8.92 -3.77
N PRO A 137 22.17 8.59 -3.54
CA PRO A 137 22.66 8.20 -2.23
C PRO A 137 22.72 9.39 -1.27
N GLY A 138 21.57 9.66 -0.64
CA GLY A 138 21.40 10.75 0.32
C GLY A 138 19.94 11.14 0.52
N THR A 139 19.68 11.93 1.54
CA THR A 139 18.37 12.51 1.84
C THR A 139 18.42 14.04 1.79
N LEU A 140 17.32 14.65 1.34
CA LEU A 140 17.09 16.07 1.53
C LEU A 140 16.34 16.24 2.85
N ASN A 141 16.91 16.99 3.81
CA ASN A 141 16.34 17.16 5.14
C ASN A 141 15.66 18.52 5.26
N ILE A 142 14.39 18.51 5.67
CA ILE A 142 13.58 19.70 5.80
C ILE A 142 13.04 19.77 7.21
N LYS A 143 13.24 20.90 7.89
CA LYS A 143 12.68 21.23 9.20
C LYS A 143 11.34 21.92 9.00
N LEU A 144 10.25 21.29 9.43
CA LEU A 144 8.93 21.88 9.49
C LEU A 144 8.91 22.95 10.59
N THR A 145 8.33 24.12 10.28
CA THR A 145 8.41 25.29 11.16
C THR A 145 7.06 25.73 11.73
N THR A 146 5.96 25.21 11.21
CA THR A 146 4.62 25.52 11.69
C THR A 146 3.99 24.33 12.40
N ASP A 147 3.16 24.59 13.41
CA ASP A 147 2.40 23.54 14.08
C ASP A 147 1.47 22.79 13.11
N TYR A 148 0.96 23.49 12.11
CA TYR A 148 0.14 22.88 11.05
C TYR A 148 0.92 21.82 10.26
N ASP A 149 2.14 22.14 9.79
CA ASP A 149 2.95 21.21 9.02
C ASP A 149 3.39 19.99 9.88
N ILE A 150 3.74 20.24 11.14
CA ILE A 150 4.12 19.18 12.10
C ILE A 150 2.94 18.24 12.35
N LYS A 151 1.74 18.79 12.55
CA LYS A 151 0.52 18.02 12.73
C LYS A 151 0.19 17.22 11.47
N THR A 152 0.21 17.85 10.30
CA THR A 152 -0.02 17.20 9.01
C THR A 152 0.98 16.07 8.76
N ARG A 153 2.26 16.27 9.12
CA ARG A 153 3.29 15.22 9.06
C ARG A 153 2.94 14.03 9.96
N THR A 154 2.41 14.29 11.15
CA THR A 154 1.98 13.22 12.07
C THR A 154 0.77 12.47 11.52
N GLU A 155 -0.18 13.19 10.91
CA GLU A 155 -1.37 12.59 10.29
C GLU A 155 -1.01 11.69 9.09
N LEU A 156 0.10 11.93 8.38
CA LEU A 156 0.57 11.07 7.29
C LEU A 156 0.80 9.61 7.74
N GLU A 157 1.07 9.37 9.03
CA GLU A 157 1.27 7.99 9.52
C GLU A 157 0.02 7.12 9.40
N ALA A 158 -1.16 7.74 9.36
CA ALA A 158 -2.43 7.06 9.13
C ALA A 158 -2.77 6.87 7.64
N TYR A 159 -2.02 7.48 6.73
CA TYR A 159 -2.27 7.40 5.29
C TYR A 159 -1.62 6.16 4.67
N PRO A 160 -2.14 5.69 3.52
CA PRO A 160 -1.49 4.63 2.77
C PRO A 160 -0.03 4.99 2.46
N ALA A 161 0.87 4.07 2.70
CA ALA A 161 2.29 4.24 2.48
C ALA A 161 2.88 3.06 1.69
N VAL A 162 3.95 3.32 0.98
CA VAL A 162 4.79 2.26 0.40
C VAL A 162 5.67 1.70 1.50
N GLU A 163 5.37 0.48 1.96
CA GLU A 163 6.11 -0.15 3.04
C GLU A 163 7.39 -0.82 2.54
N LEU A 164 8.50 -0.52 3.22
CA LEU A 164 9.78 -1.19 3.04
C LEU A 164 9.99 -2.19 4.18
N LYS A 165 10.27 -3.43 3.82
CA LYS A 165 10.58 -4.47 4.80
C LYS A 165 11.99 -4.28 5.33
N GLY A 166 12.14 -4.46 6.65
CA GLY A 166 13.45 -4.56 7.26
C GLY A 166 14.19 -5.81 6.75
N PHE A 167 15.50 -5.80 6.88
CA PHE A 167 16.37 -6.93 6.52
C PHE A 167 17.55 -7.01 7.47
N GLN A 168 18.26 -8.12 7.41
CA GLN A 168 19.47 -8.36 8.19
C GLN A 168 20.62 -8.69 7.25
N ASN A 169 21.79 -8.14 7.53
CA ASN A 169 23.04 -8.60 6.96
C ASN A 169 23.85 -9.29 8.05
N GLU A 170 25.07 -9.74 7.73
CA GLU A 170 25.94 -10.51 8.64
C GLU A 170 26.25 -9.79 9.96
N THR A 171 26.18 -8.46 10.00
CA THR A 171 26.66 -7.65 11.14
C THR A 171 25.55 -6.82 11.79
N ARG A 172 24.41 -6.57 11.10
CA ARG A 172 23.41 -5.60 11.58
C ARG A 172 22.02 -5.88 11.04
N SER A 173 21.00 -5.60 11.88
CA SER A 173 19.59 -5.57 11.46
C SER A 173 19.19 -4.16 11.04
N PHE A 174 18.45 -4.06 9.95
CA PHE A 174 17.87 -2.83 9.41
C PHE A 174 16.36 -2.88 9.59
N GLY A 175 15.77 -1.80 10.13
CA GLY A 175 14.35 -1.71 10.44
C GLY A 175 13.47 -1.59 9.20
N ALA A 176 12.15 -1.75 9.39
CA ALA A 176 11.19 -1.39 8.37
C ALA A 176 11.10 0.14 8.21
N ALA A 177 10.63 0.61 7.06
CA ALA A 177 10.39 2.02 6.80
C ALA A 177 9.14 2.21 5.96
N LYS A 178 8.60 3.42 5.95
CA LYS A 178 7.48 3.84 5.11
C LYS A 178 7.94 4.93 4.15
N CYS A 179 7.45 4.89 2.92
CA CYS A 179 7.66 5.94 1.95
C CYS A 179 6.33 6.52 1.49
N TYR A 180 6.26 7.84 1.40
CA TYR A 180 5.12 8.57 0.88
C TYR A 180 5.56 9.29 -0.40
N PRO A 181 5.06 8.88 -1.58
CA PRO A 181 5.38 9.56 -2.83
C PRO A 181 5.11 11.07 -2.74
N ALA A 182 6.01 11.88 -3.26
CA ALA A 182 5.92 13.32 -3.14
C ALA A 182 6.51 14.05 -4.34
N ILE A 183 6.07 15.30 -4.52
CA ILE A 183 6.60 16.23 -5.52
C ILE A 183 7.23 17.43 -4.79
N ILE A 184 8.49 17.68 -5.03
CA ILE A 184 9.28 18.73 -4.37
C ILE A 184 9.32 19.97 -5.25
N ASN A 185 8.89 21.12 -4.70
CA ASN A 185 8.80 22.42 -5.39
C ASN A 185 8.10 22.30 -6.76
N ASN A 186 7.09 21.45 -6.90
CA ASN A 186 6.35 21.14 -8.12
C ASN A 186 7.23 20.70 -9.33
N LYS A 187 8.46 20.20 -9.07
CA LYS A 187 9.45 19.91 -10.13
C LYS A 187 10.05 18.52 -10.03
N VAL A 188 10.37 18.06 -8.84
CA VAL A 188 11.11 16.81 -8.65
C VAL A 188 10.22 15.77 -7.99
N LYS A 189 10.04 14.62 -8.64
CA LYS A 189 9.39 13.46 -8.05
C LYS A 189 10.36 12.76 -7.10
N GLY A 190 9.86 12.38 -5.94
CA GLY A 190 10.59 11.67 -4.90
C GLY A 190 9.63 11.04 -3.90
N ALA A 191 10.11 10.78 -2.70
CA ALA A 191 9.27 10.29 -1.60
C ALA A 191 9.81 10.77 -0.25
N ILE A 192 8.91 11.05 0.70
CA ILE A 192 9.28 11.19 2.11
C ILE A 192 9.58 9.79 2.63
N LEU A 193 10.74 9.63 3.25
CA LEU A 193 11.18 8.41 3.91
C LEU A 193 10.98 8.54 5.42
N THR A 194 10.25 7.63 6.02
CA THR A 194 10.06 7.54 7.47
C THR A 194 10.58 6.20 7.97
N ALA A 195 11.73 6.21 8.59
CA ALA A 195 12.27 5.02 9.25
C ALA A 195 11.58 4.79 10.59
N MET A 196 11.32 3.54 10.97
CA MET A 196 10.77 3.22 12.30
C MET A 196 11.73 3.57 13.45
N ARG A 197 13.02 3.74 13.14
CA ARG A 197 14.05 4.21 14.07
C ARG A 197 14.75 5.39 13.41
N THR A 198 14.37 6.60 13.76
CA THR A 198 14.98 7.84 13.29
C THR A 198 15.57 8.61 14.47
N HIS A 199 16.62 9.39 14.20
CA HIS A 199 17.19 10.32 15.16
C HIS A 199 16.45 11.66 15.20
N TYR A 200 15.52 11.89 14.29
CA TYR A 200 14.75 13.11 14.19
C TYR A 200 13.33 12.94 14.77
N ASP A 201 12.80 13.99 15.33
CA ASP A 201 11.42 14.09 15.77
C ASP A 201 10.45 14.36 14.59
N SER A 202 9.17 14.47 14.87
CA SER A 202 8.14 14.72 13.87
C SER A 202 8.26 16.06 13.13
N SER A 203 9.14 16.96 13.60
CA SER A 203 9.39 18.25 12.93
C SER A 203 10.37 18.15 11.75
N VAL A 204 10.95 16.99 11.50
CA VAL A 204 11.87 16.78 10.37
C VAL A 204 11.32 15.75 9.41
N ILE A 205 11.43 16.05 8.12
CA ILE A 205 11.18 15.12 7.04
C ILE A 205 12.45 14.87 6.23
N GLU A 206 12.66 13.62 5.87
CA GLU A 206 13.75 13.16 5.01
C GLU A 206 13.17 12.76 3.65
N ILE A 207 13.73 13.26 2.58
CA ILE A 207 13.22 13.03 1.22
C ILE A 207 14.28 12.35 0.38
N ILE A 208 13.87 11.31 -0.35
CA ILE A 208 14.68 10.62 -1.36
C ILE A 208 14.14 10.91 -2.76
N ALA A 209 15.03 10.94 -3.74
CA ALA A 209 14.67 11.13 -5.14
C ALA A 209 15.73 10.46 -6.04
N PRO A 210 15.44 10.23 -7.35
CA PRO A 210 16.42 9.66 -8.27
C PRO A 210 17.64 10.57 -8.55
N ILE A 211 17.57 11.82 -8.12
CA ILE A 211 18.59 12.85 -8.36
C ILE A 211 18.93 13.59 -7.08
N CYS A 212 20.11 14.24 -7.04
CA CYS A 212 20.42 15.18 -5.96
C CYS A 212 19.52 16.42 -6.07
N ILE A 213 18.44 16.45 -5.27
CA ILE A 213 17.45 17.54 -5.32
C ILE A 213 18.10 18.90 -5.06
N ARG A 214 19.02 18.95 -4.08
CA ARG A 214 19.74 20.17 -3.70
C ARG A 214 20.48 20.79 -4.89
N THR A 215 21.22 20.00 -5.62
CA THR A 215 21.96 20.46 -6.80
C THR A 215 21.04 20.79 -7.95
N HIS A 216 20.07 19.93 -8.22
CA HIS A 216 19.12 20.11 -9.35
C HIS A 216 18.29 21.38 -9.21
N LEU A 217 17.79 21.66 -8.01
CA LEU A 217 16.97 22.87 -7.73
C LEU A 217 17.80 24.04 -7.23
N LYS A 218 19.15 23.93 -7.16
CA LYS A 218 20.08 24.95 -6.66
C LYS A 218 19.71 25.48 -5.26
N LEU A 219 19.27 24.57 -4.38
CA LEU A 219 18.81 24.89 -3.03
C LEU A 219 19.98 25.07 -2.05
N LYS A 220 19.84 26.04 -1.14
CA LYS A 220 20.78 26.34 -0.06
C LYS A 220 20.08 26.16 1.31
N ASP A 221 20.85 25.87 2.34
CA ASP A 221 20.33 25.83 3.70
C ASP A 221 19.63 27.14 4.09
N GLY A 222 18.57 27.04 4.84
CA GLY A 222 17.71 28.16 5.19
C GLY A 222 16.62 28.49 4.18
N GLN A 223 16.64 27.92 2.98
CA GLN A 223 15.58 28.15 1.99
C GLN A 223 14.33 27.32 2.30
N LYS A 224 13.17 27.90 2.01
CA LYS A 224 11.87 27.22 2.07
C LYS A 224 11.75 26.21 0.95
N VAL A 225 11.20 25.04 1.27
CA VAL A 225 10.92 23.95 0.34
C VAL A 225 9.46 23.52 0.56
N LYS A 226 8.72 23.43 -0.54
CA LYS A 226 7.36 22.91 -0.58
C LYS A 226 7.40 21.43 -1.00
N VAL A 227 6.68 20.61 -0.27
CA VAL A 227 6.58 19.16 -0.51
C VAL A 227 5.10 18.81 -0.62
N GLU A 228 4.67 18.47 -1.79
CA GLU A 228 3.34 17.93 -2.04
C GLU A 228 3.39 16.41 -1.93
N VAL A 229 2.81 15.88 -0.87
CA VAL A 229 2.75 14.44 -0.60
C VAL A 229 1.51 13.87 -1.25
N LEU A 230 1.67 12.86 -2.10
CA LEU A 230 0.57 12.14 -2.72
C LEU A 230 0.04 11.10 -1.73
N THR A 231 -1.22 11.20 -1.37
CA THR A 231 -1.85 10.36 -0.33
C THR A 231 -2.53 9.12 -0.90
N LEU A 232 -2.67 9.09 -2.23
CA LEU A 232 -3.17 7.94 -2.99
C LEU A 232 -2.02 7.40 -3.85
N PRO A 233 -1.72 6.10 -3.79
CA PRO A 233 -0.69 5.46 -4.59
C PRO A 233 -1.07 5.39 -6.08
#